data_1b3cdb112d80d333baf47e090ab31fdd
#
_entry.id   1b3cdb112d80d333baf47e090ab31fdd
#
_cell.length_a   1.000
_cell.length_b   1.000
_cell.length_c   1.000
_cell.angle_alpha   90.00
_cell.angle_beta   90.00
_cell.angle_gamma   90.00
#
_symmetry.space_group_name_H-M   'P 1'
#
loop_
_entity.id
_entity.type
_entity.pdbx_description
1 polymer ?
#
loop_
_entity_poly.entity_id
_entity_poly.type
_entity_poly.pdbx_seq_one_letter_code
_entity_poly.pdbx_strand_id
1 'polypeptide(L)'
;NYSTTHAVSIQGGREGVSYYISGRYYNQDGIYKVGEETYKKYNLRAKGSIRIRPWLTLDNNTSLMSSKYHQPMVHYCQQVISRQIDMFAFPFALLKNPDGTWTQTAAKTGYAAFAEGTSWQENNKLEVANTTTFNFEFVPDVFKVSADVTYKGSRWSRDRMENLYTYYTGVNVSG
;
A
#
# COMPACT_ATOMS: atom_id res chain seq x y z
N ASN A 1 -15.48 8.71 0.14
CA ASN A 1 -14.20 8.13 -0.33
C ASN A 1 -13.59 9.07 -1.35
N TYR A 2 -12.36 9.43 -1.14
CA TYR A 2 -11.61 10.32 -2.01
C TYR A 2 -10.36 9.59 -2.49
N SER A 3 -10.04 9.75 -3.78
CA SER A 3 -8.78 9.24 -4.32
C SER A 3 -8.13 10.32 -5.18
N THR A 4 -6.81 10.43 -5.08
CA THR A 4 -6.02 11.33 -5.91
C THR A 4 -4.92 10.59 -6.61
N THR A 5 -4.62 11.03 -7.82
CA THR A 5 -3.48 10.56 -8.61
C THR A 5 -2.74 11.75 -9.17
N HIS A 6 -1.45 11.79 -8.92
CA HIS A 6 -0.54 12.74 -9.54
C HIS A 6 0.51 11.97 -10.32
N ALA A 7 0.74 12.38 -11.56
CA ALA A 7 1.76 11.77 -12.39
C ALA A 7 2.56 12.85 -13.10
N VAL A 8 3.86 12.63 -13.20
CA VAL A 8 4.78 13.47 -13.93
C VAL A 8 5.71 12.57 -14.74
N SER A 9 6.05 13.02 -15.96
CA SER A 9 7.05 12.34 -16.76
C SER A 9 7.91 13.32 -17.53
N ILE A 10 9.15 12.93 -17.73
CA ILE A 10 10.13 13.64 -18.55
C ILE A 10 10.71 12.64 -19.53
N GLN A 11 10.84 13.04 -20.77
CA GLN A 11 11.51 12.25 -21.78
C GLN A 11 12.39 13.16 -22.63
N GLY A 12 13.46 12.60 -23.12
CA GLY A 12 14.39 13.32 -23.98
C GLY A 12 15.41 12.38 -24.60
N GLY A 13 16.24 12.93 -25.45
CA GLY A 13 17.29 12.17 -26.08
C GLY A 13 17.96 12.96 -27.19
N ARG A 14 19.00 12.36 -27.70
CA ARG A 14 19.73 12.78 -28.90
C ARG A 14 20.13 11.53 -29.65
N GLU A 15 20.75 11.68 -30.81
CA GLU A 15 21.22 10.54 -31.58
C GLU A 15 22.05 9.56 -30.67
N GLY A 16 21.62 8.30 -30.64
CA GLY A 16 22.25 7.25 -29.86
C GLY A 16 21.97 7.27 -28.35
N VAL A 17 21.19 8.22 -27.82
CA VAL A 17 20.83 8.28 -26.39
C VAL A 17 19.38 8.71 -26.23
N SER A 18 18.61 7.93 -25.48
CA SER A 18 17.25 8.32 -25.09
C SER A 18 17.00 8.00 -23.61
N TYR A 19 16.14 8.78 -22.99
CA TYR A 19 15.72 8.55 -21.62
C TYR A 19 14.26 8.89 -21.41
N TYR A 20 13.65 8.19 -20.46
CA TYR A 20 12.29 8.43 -19.98
C TYR A 20 12.27 8.21 -18.48
N ILE A 21 11.81 9.19 -17.72
CA ILE A 21 11.64 9.12 -16.28
C ILE A 21 10.19 9.48 -15.96
N SER A 22 9.53 8.70 -15.13
CA SER A 22 8.17 9.00 -14.67
C SER A 22 8.01 8.72 -13.19
N GLY A 23 7.22 9.56 -12.53
CA GLY A 23 6.78 9.41 -11.16
C GLY A 23 5.26 9.43 -11.11
N ARG A 24 4.67 8.57 -10.27
CA ARG A 24 3.24 8.57 -9.96
C ARG A 24 3.05 8.42 -8.46
N TYR A 25 2.24 9.30 -7.91
CA TYR A 25 1.71 9.21 -6.57
C TYR A 25 0.22 8.88 -6.64
N TYR A 26 -0.22 7.95 -5.84
CA TYR A 26 -1.63 7.60 -5.66
C TYR A 26 -1.95 7.60 -4.18
N ASN A 27 -3.05 8.24 -3.79
CA ASN A 27 -3.62 8.20 -2.46
C ASN A 27 -5.11 7.88 -2.55
N GLN A 28 -5.58 7.03 -1.66
CA GLN A 28 -6.98 6.66 -1.55
C GLN A 28 -7.37 6.56 -0.08
N ASP A 29 -8.46 7.23 0.28
CA ASP A 29 -9.10 7.07 1.58
C ASP A 29 -10.01 5.86 1.57
N GLY A 30 -10.10 5.18 2.70
CA GLY A 30 -10.93 3.99 2.86
C GLY A 30 -12.43 4.30 2.91
N ILE A 31 -13.19 3.24 3.11
CA ILE A 31 -14.68 3.28 3.12
C ILE A 31 -15.25 3.58 4.50
N TYR A 32 -14.47 3.41 5.54
CA TYR A 32 -14.94 3.59 6.91
C TYR A 32 -14.98 5.06 7.29
N LYS A 33 -16.07 5.47 7.98
CA LYS A 33 -16.22 6.84 8.51
C LYS A 33 -15.52 7.03 9.85
N VAL A 34 -15.18 5.94 10.52
CA VAL A 34 -14.48 5.90 11.80
C VAL A 34 -13.19 5.10 11.64
N GLY A 35 -12.15 5.53 12.33
CA GLY A 35 -10.80 5.01 12.10
C GLY A 35 -10.18 5.58 10.82
N GLU A 36 -8.88 5.42 10.70
CA GLU A 36 -8.16 5.83 9.49
C GLU A 36 -7.88 4.63 8.61
N GLU A 37 -8.41 4.64 7.38
CA GLU A 37 -8.05 3.69 6.36
C GLU A 37 -7.48 4.46 5.17
N THR A 38 -6.21 4.25 4.87
CA THR A 38 -5.54 4.96 3.79
C THR A 38 -4.63 4.02 3.00
N TYR A 39 -4.65 4.18 1.69
CA TYR A 39 -3.73 3.51 0.79
C TYR A 39 -2.91 4.54 0.03
N LYS A 40 -1.58 4.50 0.20
CA LYS A 40 -0.63 5.37 -0.51
C LYS A 40 0.30 4.52 -1.36
N LYS A 41 0.53 4.95 -2.60
CA LYS A 41 1.41 4.24 -3.52
C LYS A 41 2.27 5.22 -4.31
N TYR A 42 3.56 4.95 -4.34
CA TYR A 42 4.56 5.66 -5.11
C TYR A 42 5.13 4.72 -6.16
N ASN A 43 5.17 5.17 -7.39
CA ASN A 43 5.82 4.45 -8.47
C ASN A 43 6.82 5.39 -9.15
N LEU A 44 8.04 4.94 -9.28
CA LEU A 44 9.08 5.60 -10.07
C LEU A 44 9.52 4.64 -11.17
N ARG A 45 9.71 5.16 -12.37
CA ARG A 45 10.21 4.39 -13.49
C ARG A 45 11.23 5.22 -14.27
N ALA A 46 12.37 4.61 -14.51
CA ALA A 46 13.41 5.16 -15.37
C ALA A 46 13.72 4.17 -16.48
N LYS A 47 13.69 4.65 -17.71
CA LYS A 47 14.13 3.92 -18.89
C LYS A 47 15.23 4.70 -19.56
N GLY A 48 16.24 4.03 -20.04
CA GLY A 48 17.30 4.63 -20.80
C GLY A 48 17.76 3.69 -21.89
N SER A 49 18.17 4.25 -23.01
CA SER A 49 18.80 3.56 -24.11
C SER A 49 20.04 4.34 -24.53
N ILE A 50 21.14 3.66 -24.67
CA ILE A 50 22.39 4.24 -25.12
C ILE A 50 23.08 3.34 -26.15
N ARG A 51 23.40 3.90 -27.31
CA ARG A 51 24.23 3.25 -28.31
C ARG A 51 25.71 3.47 -27.96
N ILE A 52 26.34 2.44 -27.41
CA ILE A 52 27.76 2.49 -26.98
C ILE A 52 28.69 2.37 -28.20
N ARG A 53 28.29 1.53 -29.13
CA ARG A 53 28.98 1.30 -30.41
C ARG A 53 27.94 1.09 -31.52
N PRO A 54 28.32 1.20 -32.80
CA PRO A 54 27.39 0.93 -33.88
C PRO A 54 26.71 -0.43 -33.82
N TRP A 55 27.38 -1.41 -33.23
CA TRP A 55 26.92 -2.79 -33.05
C TRP A 55 26.44 -3.11 -31.63
N LEU A 56 26.45 -2.16 -30.67
CA LEU A 56 26.06 -2.40 -29.28
C LEU A 56 25.17 -1.28 -28.75
N THR A 57 23.94 -1.64 -28.41
CA THR A 57 23.00 -0.78 -27.70
C THR A 57 22.68 -1.39 -26.32
N LEU A 58 22.70 -0.56 -25.31
CA LEU A 58 22.31 -0.89 -23.95
C LEU A 58 20.98 -0.23 -23.61
N ASP A 59 20.01 -1.03 -23.24
CA ASP A 59 18.74 -0.57 -22.72
C ASP A 59 18.63 -0.90 -21.24
N ASN A 60 18.17 0.05 -20.44
CA ASN A 60 17.90 -0.14 -19.03
C ASN A 60 16.48 0.28 -18.69
N ASN A 61 15.80 -0.53 -17.88
CA ASN A 61 14.45 -0.25 -17.38
C ASN A 61 14.42 -0.56 -15.89
N THR A 62 14.41 0.50 -15.09
CA THR A 62 14.35 0.42 -13.63
C THR A 62 12.98 0.89 -13.16
N SER A 63 12.38 0.13 -12.25
CA SER A 63 11.15 0.51 -11.58
C SER A 63 11.27 0.33 -10.07
N LEU A 64 10.73 1.30 -9.34
CA LEU A 64 10.60 1.31 -7.90
C LEU A 64 9.11 1.51 -7.56
N MET A 65 8.56 0.62 -6.74
CA MET A 65 7.22 0.74 -6.20
C MET A 65 7.30 0.69 -4.67
N SER A 66 6.72 1.70 -4.03
CA SER A 66 6.49 1.69 -2.58
C SER A 66 5.00 1.85 -2.32
N SER A 67 4.43 1.00 -1.49
CA SER A 67 3.04 1.14 -1.05
C SER A 67 2.92 0.98 0.45
N LYS A 68 2.02 1.77 1.01
CA LYS A 68 1.69 1.79 2.42
C LYS A 68 0.17 1.69 2.54
N TYR A 69 -0.32 0.65 3.21
CA TYR A 69 -1.72 0.47 3.52
C TYR A 69 -1.92 0.46 5.02
N HIS A 70 -2.56 1.51 5.51
CA HIS A 70 -2.96 1.65 6.90
C HIS A 70 -4.45 1.35 7.00
N GLN A 71 -4.82 0.51 7.95
CA GLN A 71 -6.21 0.15 8.22
C GLN A 71 -6.47 0.05 9.72
N PRO A 72 -7.64 0.48 10.17
CA PRO A 72 -8.06 0.22 11.54
C PRO A 72 -8.29 -1.28 11.74
N MET A 73 -8.02 -1.76 12.93
CA MET A 73 -8.21 -3.14 13.31
C MET A 73 -9.27 -3.29 14.39
N VAL A 74 -9.91 -4.43 14.37
CA VAL A 74 -10.66 -4.92 15.52
C VAL A 74 -9.77 -5.86 16.32
N HIS A 75 -9.71 -5.63 17.61
CA HIS A 75 -9.08 -6.56 18.54
C HIS A 75 -9.80 -7.91 18.43
N TYR A 76 -9.07 -8.98 18.54
CA TYR A 76 -9.51 -10.36 18.72
C TYR A 76 -9.51 -11.30 17.53
N CYS A 77 -9.60 -10.96 16.28
CA CYS A 77 -9.70 -12.01 15.25
C CYS A 77 -9.02 -11.75 13.93
N GLN A 78 -8.03 -10.88 13.80
CA GLN A 78 -7.42 -10.60 12.47
C GLN A 78 -8.46 -10.37 11.34
N GLN A 79 -9.73 -10.20 11.71
CA GLN A 79 -10.85 -10.17 10.78
C GLN A 79 -11.22 -8.74 10.45
N VAL A 80 -11.72 -8.58 9.25
CA VAL A 80 -12.26 -7.32 8.77
C VAL A 80 -13.43 -6.91 9.67
N ILE A 81 -13.54 -5.62 10.00
CA ILE A 81 -14.61 -5.08 10.86
C ILE A 81 -16.00 -5.52 10.40
N SER A 82 -16.25 -5.61 9.09
CA SER A 82 -17.52 -6.05 8.53
C SER A 82 -17.92 -7.44 9.02
N ARG A 83 -16.98 -8.37 9.13
CA ARG A 83 -17.25 -9.70 9.62
C ARG A 83 -17.52 -9.73 11.13
N GLN A 84 -16.85 -8.87 11.89
CA GLN A 84 -17.12 -8.75 13.33
C GLN A 84 -18.51 -8.16 13.59
N ILE A 85 -18.92 -7.18 12.80
CA ILE A 85 -20.28 -6.62 12.87
C ILE A 85 -21.31 -7.69 12.51
N ASP A 86 -21.09 -8.41 11.42
CA ASP A 86 -21.98 -9.47 10.95
C ASP A 86 -22.17 -10.61 11.98
N MET A 87 -21.09 -11.02 12.63
CA MET A 87 -21.11 -12.16 13.56
C MET A 87 -21.53 -11.81 14.98
N PHE A 88 -21.26 -10.59 15.47
CA PHE A 88 -21.35 -10.26 16.90
C PHE A 88 -22.11 -8.97 17.20
N ALA A 89 -22.44 -8.15 16.22
CA ALA A 89 -23.21 -6.94 16.44
C ALA A 89 -24.70 -7.21 16.28
N PHE A 90 -25.35 -7.48 17.41
CA PHE A 90 -26.81 -7.61 17.42
C PHE A 90 -27.48 -6.24 17.30
N PRO A 91 -28.57 -6.09 16.51
CA PRO A 91 -29.25 -4.81 16.29
C PRO A 91 -29.74 -4.12 17.57
N PHE A 92 -29.96 -4.89 18.64
CA PHE A 92 -30.42 -4.41 19.94
C PHE A 92 -29.27 -4.18 20.95
N ALA A 93 -28.03 -4.48 20.57
CA ALA A 93 -26.88 -4.29 21.45
C ALA A 93 -26.44 -2.83 21.46
N LEU A 94 -26.48 -2.21 22.64
CA LEU A 94 -25.96 -0.87 22.80
C LEU A 94 -24.43 -0.87 22.70
N LEU A 95 -23.88 0.06 21.95
CA LEU A 95 -22.44 0.25 21.83
C LEU A 95 -21.88 1.10 22.98
N LYS A 96 -22.67 2.07 23.44
CA LYS A 96 -22.31 2.93 24.57
C LYS A 96 -23.39 2.88 25.65
N ASN A 97 -22.96 2.99 26.88
CA ASN A 97 -23.84 3.22 28.02
C ASN A 97 -24.38 4.66 27.99
N PRO A 98 -25.46 4.97 28.76
CA PRO A 98 -25.99 6.34 28.84
C PRO A 98 -25.00 7.40 29.31
N ASP A 99 -23.96 7.02 30.06
CA ASP A 99 -22.86 7.88 30.50
C ASP A 99 -21.76 8.07 29.46
N GLY A 100 -21.90 7.49 28.26
CA GLY A 100 -20.93 7.57 27.17
C GLY A 100 -19.81 6.54 27.21
N THR A 101 -19.72 5.71 28.24
CA THR A 101 -18.73 4.65 28.33
C THR A 101 -19.01 3.49 27.39
N TRP A 102 -17.99 2.71 27.02
CA TRP A 102 -18.15 1.56 26.15
C TRP A 102 -18.81 0.39 26.89
N THR A 103 -19.75 -0.27 26.21
CA THR A 103 -20.36 -1.51 26.72
C THR A 103 -19.44 -2.71 26.51
N GLN A 104 -19.74 -3.80 27.22
CA GLN A 104 -19.03 -5.06 27.03
C GLN A 104 -19.11 -5.57 25.59
N THR A 105 -20.25 -5.38 24.92
CA THR A 105 -20.43 -5.77 23.52
C THR A 105 -19.48 -4.99 22.61
N ALA A 106 -19.40 -3.68 22.76
CA ALA A 106 -18.51 -2.85 21.95
C ALA A 106 -17.03 -3.20 22.16
N ALA A 107 -16.63 -3.51 23.39
CA ALA A 107 -15.26 -3.90 23.68
C ALA A 107 -14.94 -5.30 23.13
N LYS A 108 -15.81 -6.29 23.36
CA LYS A 108 -15.60 -7.68 22.91
C LYS A 108 -15.68 -7.85 21.40
N THR A 109 -16.51 -7.09 20.71
CA THR A 109 -16.54 -7.08 19.23
C THR A 109 -15.36 -6.33 18.61
N GLY A 110 -14.60 -5.59 19.41
CA GLY A 110 -13.52 -4.73 18.95
C GLY A 110 -13.96 -3.41 18.33
N TYR A 111 -15.28 -3.11 18.35
CA TYR A 111 -15.79 -1.87 17.78
C TYR A 111 -15.26 -0.63 18.51
N ALA A 112 -15.08 -0.70 19.83
CA ALA A 112 -14.51 0.40 20.61
C ALA A 112 -13.11 0.76 20.12
N ALA A 113 -12.23 -0.22 19.96
CA ALA A 113 -10.88 -0.01 19.45
C ALA A 113 -10.86 0.53 18.01
N PHE A 114 -11.77 0.05 17.19
CA PHE A 114 -11.95 0.52 15.82
C PHE A 114 -12.42 1.99 15.78
N ALA A 115 -13.44 2.33 16.57
CA ALA A 115 -14.03 3.66 16.59
C ALA A 115 -13.07 4.74 17.13
N GLU A 116 -12.23 4.37 18.10
CA GLU A 116 -11.23 5.26 18.68
C GLU A 116 -9.93 5.29 17.86
N GLY A 117 -9.77 4.41 16.87
CA GLY A 117 -8.58 4.37 16.01
C GLY A 117 -7.30 3.94 16.71
N THR A 118 -7.39 3.30 17.88
CA THR A 118 -6.23 2.92 18.69
C THR A 118 -5.64 1.57 18.33
N SER A 119 -6.41 0.74 17.62
CA SER A 119 -5.93 -0.52 17.04
C SER A 119 -5.84 -0.40 15.54
N TRP A 120 -4.66 -0.66 15.01
CA TRP A 120 -4.38 -0.49 13.59
C TRP A 120 -3.39 -1.50 13.06
N GLN A 121 -3.42 -1.69 11.77
CA GLN A 121 -2.42 -2.46 11.02
C GLN A 121 -1.90 -1.65 9.85
N GLU A 122 -0.60 -1.66 9.68
CA GLU A 122 0.09 -1.04 8.56
C GLU A 122 0.86 -2.09 7.77
N ASN A 123 0.61 -2.17 6.49
CA ASN A 123 1.34 -3.03 5.57
C ASN A 123 2.18 -2.15 4.65
N ASN A 124 3.49 -2.34 4.70
CA ASN A 124 4.44 -1.65 3.86
C ASN A 124 5.03 -2.61 2.84
N LYS A 125 5.04 -2.23 1.58
CA LYS A 125 5.63 -3.02 0.50
C LYS A 125 6.56 -2.16 -0.33
N LEU A 126 7.77 -2.65 -0.55
CA LEU A 126 8.77 -2.05 -1.43
C LEU A 126 9.15 -3.07 -2.49
N GLU A 127 9.06 -2.70 -3.75
CA GLU A 127 9.48 -3.52 -4.88
C GLU A 127 10.45 -2.74 -5.76
N VAL A 128 11.54 -3.37 -6.10
CA VAL A 128 12.53 -2.85 -7.03
C VAL A 128 12.70 -3.86 -8.14
N ALA A 129 12.63 -3.41 -9.37
CA ALA A 129 12.95 -4.23 -10.53
C ALA A 129 13.85 -3.44 -11.48
N ASN A 130 14.88 -4.10 -11.96
CA ASN A 130 15.78 -3.58 -12.98
C ASN A 130 15.97 -4.64 -14.05
N THR A 131 15.82 -4.24 -15.30
CA THR A 131 16.14 -5.06 -16.46
C THR A 131 17.14 -4.28 -17.32
N THR A 132 18.27 -4.91 -17.59
CA THR A 132 19.29 -4.38 -18.50
C THR A 132 19.37 -5.31 -19.68
N THR A 133 19.18 -4.77 -20.88
CA THR A 133 19.21 -5.48 -22.15
C THR A 133 20.42 -5.04 -22.94
N PHE A 134 21.21 -5.99 -23.37
CA PHE A 134 22.34 -5.80 -24.27
C PHE A 134 21.88 -6.24 -25.66
N ASN A 135 21.86 -5.32 -26.62
CA ASN A 135 21.52 -5.58 -28.00
C ASN A 135 22.77 -5.52 -28.86
N PHE A 136 23.13 -6.63 -29.44
CA PHE A 136 24.28 -6.77 -30.36
C PHE A 136 23.76 -6.88 -31.77
N GLU A 137 24.20 -6.03 -32.65
CA GLU A 137 23.92 -6.05 -34.08
C GLU A 137 25.21 -6.26 -34.84
N PHE A 138 25.55 -7.52 -35.09
CA PHE A 138 26.82 -7.90 -35.73
C PHE A 138 26.81 -7.67 -37.26
N VAL A 139 25.66 -7.90 -37.88
CA VAL A 139 25.44 -7.61 -39.29
C VAL A 139 24.18 -6.78 -39.39
N PRO A 140 24.25 -5.53 -39.89
CA PRO A 140 23.11 -4.64 -39.97
C PRO A 140 21.91 -5.32 -40.65
N ASP A 141 20.75 -5.28 -39.98
CA ASP A 141 19.47 -5.85 -40.41
C ASP A 141 19.43 -7.36 -40.67
N VAL A 142 20.55 -8.09 -40.47
CA VAL A 142 20.64 -9.54 -40.74
C VAL A 142 20.83 -10.36 -39.46
N PHE A 143 21.77 -9.97 -38.58
CA PHE A 143 22.10 -10.77 -37.42
C PHE A 143 22.14 -9.91 -36.14
N LYS A 144 21.11 -10.13 -35.29
CA LYS A 144 20.94 -9.45 -34.00
C LYS A 144 20.84 -10.48 -32.89
N VAL A 145 21.51 -10.19 -31.77
CA VAL A 145 21.45 -10.99 -30.54
C VAL A 145 21.10 -10.06 -29.39
N SER A 146 20.18 -10.48 -28.54
CA SER A 146 19.84 -9.76 -27.31
C SER A 146 20.05 -10.62 -26.09
N ALA A 147 20.61 -10.01 -25.04
CA ALA A 147 20.79 -10.65 -23.74
C ALA A 147 20.20 -9.76 -22.65
N ASP A 148 19.36 -10.34 -21.81
CA ASP A 148 18.68 -9.64 -20.73
C ASP A 148 19.20 -10.09 -19.37
N VAL A 149 19.48 -9.12 -18.50
CA VAL A 149 19.76 -9.34 -17.09
C VAL A 149 18.68 -8.66 -16.28
N THR A 150 17.91 -9.44 -15.53
CA THR A 150 16.84 -8.93 -14.70
C THR A 150 17.10 -9.19 -13.23
N TYR A 151 17.03 -8.13 -12.43
CA TYR A 151 17.02 -8.18 -10.97
C TYR A 151 15.65 -7.77 -10.46
N LYS A 152 15.06 -8.55 -9.53
CA LYS A 152 13.84 -8.21 -8.82
C LYS A 152 14.04 -8.43 -7.33
N GLY A 153 13.72 -7.41 -6.54
CA GLY A 153 13.72 -7.47 -5.09
C GLY A 153 12.39 -6.98 -4.54
N SER A 154 11.89 -7.64 -3.52
CA SER A 154 10.72 -7.18 -2.78
C SER A 154 10.93 -7.30 -1.29
N ARG A 155 10.47 -6.29 -0.56
CA ARG A 155 10.41 -6.29 0.90
C ARG A 155 8.99 -6.00 1.31
N TRP A 156 8.47 -6.80 2.23
CA TRP A 156 7.17 -6.60 2.83
C TRP A 156 7.32 -6.59 4.35
N SER A 157 6.68 -5.62 5.02
CA SER A 157 6.59 -5.57 6.46
C SER A 157 5.15 -5.28 6.88
N ARG A 158 4.79 -5.79 8.03
CA ARG A 158 3.50 -5.57 8.68
C ARG A 158 3.76 -5.11 10.09
N ASP A 159 3.27 -3.93 10.41
CA ASP A 159 3.29 -3.37 11.75
C ASP A 159 1.85 -3.38 12.29
N ARG A 160 1.70 -3.75 13.53
CA ARG A 160 0.39 -3.96 14.15
C ARG A 160 0.38 -3.42 15.56
N MET A 161 -0.65 -2.67 15.88
CA MET A 161 -0.97 -2.20 17.23
C MET A 161 -2.34 -2.73 17.62
N GLU A 162 -2.42 -3.43 18.74
CA GLU A 162 -3.66 -3.92 19.31
C GLU A 162 -3.81 -3.41 20.72
N ASN A 163 -4.87 -2.65 20.98
CA ASN A 163 -5.21 -2.14 22.30
C ASN A 163 -6.48 -2.83 22.83
N LEU A 164 -6.43 -3.19 24.09
CA LEU A 164 -7.61 -3.64 24.83
C LEU A 164 -8.38 -2.43 25.34
N TYR A 165 -9.69 -2.51 25.28
CA TYR A 165 -10.57 -1.48 25.83
C TYR A 165 -11.20 -1.92 27.13
N THR A 166 -11.21 -1.00 28.09
CA THR A 166 -11.98 -1.12 29.31
C THR A 166 -13.47 -0.90 28.99
N TYR A 167 -14.32 -1.74 29.50
CA TYR A 167 -15.76 -1.61 29.37
C TYR A 167 -16.45 -1.62 30.72
N TYR A 168 -17.66 -1.10 30.75
CA TYR A 168 -18.50 -1.06 31.93
C TYR A 168 -19.79 -1.85 31.67
N THR A 169 -20.24 -2.62 32.67
CA THR A 169 -21.38 -3.52 32.54
C THR A 169 -22.73 -2.83 32.82
N GLY A 170 -22.73 -1.55 33.08
CA GLY A 170 -23.92 -0.75 33.34
C GLY A 170 -23.56 0.71 33.62
N VAL A 171 -24.56 1.50 33.90
CA VAL A 171 -24.35 2.87 34.36
C VAL A 171 -23.47 2.79 35.61
N ASN A 172 -22.43 3.62 35.66
CA ASN A 172 -21.54 3.67 36.81
C ASN A 172 -22.37 4.15 38.02
N VAL A 173 -22.91 3.19 38.75
CA VAL A 173 -23.53 3.48 40.04
C VAL A 173 -22.36 3.64 40.99
N SER A 174 -21.84 4.85 41.07
CA SER A 174 -21.02 5.22 42.20
C SER A 174 -21.91 5.18 43.45
N GLY A 175 -21.91 4.05 44.09
CA GLY A 175 -22.43 3.94 45.43
C GLY A 175 -21.45 4.49 46.41
#